data_1bbb76215658721afd44e9aa6a4fc648
#
_entry.id   1bbb76215658721afd44e9aa6a4fc648
#
_cell.length_a   1.000
_cell.length_b   1.000
_cell.length_c   1.000
_cell.angle_alpha   90.00
_cell.angle_beta   90.00
_cell.angle_gamma   90.00
#
_symmetry.space_group_name_H-M   'P 1'
#
loop_
_entity.id
_entity.type
_entity.pdbx_description
1 polymer ?
#
loop_
_entity_poly.entity_id
_entity_poly.type
_entity_poly.pdbx_seq_one_letter_code
_entity_poly.pdbx_strand_id
1 'polypeptide(L)'
;MGNNRPGHTMSLVASLWRALRFQTANQLRAEAPDLLDQVMAYIEIHLSEKVTLCDTAKHFYVSESTISHLFRQRLGVSFYRCVTQRRLISAKEMIWKGYPMDAVAEKVGFSDYSSFFRAFKREYGVSPKQYKKMMASSGEPK
;
A
#
# COMPACT_ATOMS: atom_id res chain seq x y z
N MET A 1 13.63 1.40 -22.62
CA MET A 1 13.28 2.33 -22.35
C MET A 1 13.05 2.66 -21.04
N GLY A 2 13.65 3.19 -20.46
CA GLY A 2 13.60 3.44 -19.21
C GLY A 2 12.58 4.34 -18.86
N ASN A 3 11.68 4.03 -18.31
CA ASN A 3 10.76 4.82 -17.99
C ASN A 3 10.86 5.31 -16.70
N ASN A 4 11.33 6.44 -16.46
CA ASN A 4 11.35 7.01 -15.18
C ASN A 4 10.11 7.77 -14.88
N ARG A 5 8.99 7.18 -15.15
CA ARG A 5 7.76 7.83 -14.88
C ARG A 5 7.55 7.95 -13.41
N PRO A 6 6.83 8.94 -12.93
CA PRO A 6 6.63 9.14 -11.51
C PRO A 6 6.08 7.92 -10.79
N GLY A 7 5.24 7.16 -11.42
CA GLY A 7 4.65 6.02 -10.75
C GLY A 7 5.46 4.75 -10.75
N HIS A 8 6.66 4.82 -11.28
CA HIS A 8 7.46 3.61 -11.43
C HIS A 8 7.77 2.92 -10.11
N THR A 9 8.20 3.68 -9.12
CA THR A 9 8.50 3.14 -7.81
C THR A 9 7.28 2.49 -7.19
N MET A 10 6.15 3.14 -7.36
CA MET A 10 4.90 2.62 -6.86
C MET A 10 4.54 1.29 -7.52
N SER A 11 4.77 1.19 -8.82
CA SER A 11 4.51 -0.04 -9.55
C SER A 11 5.38 -1.18 -9.03
N LEU A 12 6.62 -0.87 -8.70
CA LEU A 12 7.51 -1.87 -8.14
C LEU A 12 7.01 -2.37 -6.81
N VAL A 13 6.56 -1.45 -5.96
CA VAL A 13 6.04 -1.85 -4.65
C VAL A 13 4.79 -2.68 -4.81
N ALA A 14 3.91 -2.30 -5.74
CA ALA A 14 2.70 -3.07 -5.99
C ALA A 14 3.04 -4.47 -6.45
N SER A 15 4.04 -4.59 -7.32
CA SER A 15 4.48 -5.89 -7.79
C SER A 15 5.06 -6.73 -6.67
N LEU A 16 5.80 -6.09 -5.78
CA LEU A 16 6.36 -6.79 -4.63
C LEU A 16 5.26 -7.31 -3.71
N TRP A 17 4.26 -6.50 -3.46
CA TRP A 17 3.15 -6.95 -2.63
C TRP A 17 2.48 -8.18 -3.23
N ARG A 18 2.23 -8.15 -4.54
CA ARG A 18 1.61 -9.29 -5.20
C ARG A 18 2.50 -10.52 -5.18
N ALA A 19 3.78 -10.31 -5.44
CA ALA A 19 4.74 -11.41 -5.45
C ALA A 19 4.86 -12.05 -4.08
N LEU A 20 4.93 -11.22 -3.04
CA LEU A 20 5.05 -11.72 -1.69
C LEU A 20 3.80 -12.48 -1.26
N ARG A 21 2.64 -12.00 -1.65
CA ARG A 21 1.41 -12.69 -1.32
C ARG A 21 1.35 -14.06 -1.98
N PHE A 22 1.76 -14.11 -3.23
CA PHE A 22 1.79 -15.37 -3.96
C PHE A 22 2.81 -16.33 -3.34
N GLN A 23 3.98 -15.81 -2.99
CA GLN A 23 5.01 -16.61 -2.35
C GLN A 23 4.57 -17.12 -1.00
N THR A 24 3.90 -16.30 -0.24
CA THR A 24 3.41 -16.70 1.06
C THR A 24 2.44 -17.86 0.93
N ALA A 25 1.55 -17.78 -0.05
CA ALA A 25 0.60 -18.86 -0.28
C ALA A 25 1.31 -20.17 -0.61
N ASN A 26 2.39 -20.08 -1.39
CA ASN A 26 3.16 -21.26 -1.72
C ASN A 26 3.93 -21.76 -0.52
N GLN A 27 4.50 -20.86 0.25
CA GLN A 27 5.29 -21.24 1.40
C GLN A 27 4.48 -21.88 2.50
N LEU A 28 3.24 -21.52 2.62
CA LEU A 28 2.38 -22.12 3.64
C LEU A 28 2.24 -23.60 3.46
N ARG A 29 2.55 -24.10 2.28
CA ARG A 29 2.50 -25.54 2.05
C ARG A 29 3.83 -26.21 2.37
N ALA A 30 4.92 -25.45 2.37
CA ALA A 30 6.24 -26.02 2.59
C ALA A 30 6.86 -25.63 3.89
N GLU A 31 6.69 -24.38 4.30
CA GLU A 31 7.31 -23.90 5.53
C GLU A 31 6.59 -22.67 6.05
N ALA A 32 6.84 -22.35 7.29
CA ALA A 32 6.20 -21.22 7.93
C ALA A 32 6.64 -19.91 7.27
N PRO A 33 5.74 -18.92 7.17
CA PRO A 33 6.11 -17.62 6.62
C PRO A 33 7.08 -16.90 7.54
N ASP A 34 7.97 -16.11 6.97
CA ASP A 34 8.93 -15.36 7.78
C ASP A 34 8.26 -14.10 8.35
N LEU A 35 9.00 -13.35 9.15
CA LEU A 35 8.44 -12.21 9.83
C LEU A 35 7.92 -11.16 8.87
N LEU A 36 8.62 -10.89 7.78
CA LEU A 36 8.15 -9.89 6.82
C LEU A 36 6.80 -10.28 6.24
N ASP A 37 6.65 -11.54 5.86
CA ASP A 37 5.37 -12.01 5.32
C ASP A 37 4.25 -11.83 6.33
N GLN A 38 4.54 -12.12 7.59
CA GLN A 38 3.54 -11.98 8.64
C GLN A 38 3.17 -10.54 8.87
N VAL A 39 4.15 -9.64 8.86
CA VAL A 39 3.88 -8.22 9.06
C VAL A 39 3.09 -7.66 7.88
N MET A 40 3.40 -8.08 6.67
CA MET A 40 2.67 -7.61 5.51
C MET A 40 1.22 -8.08 5.54
N ALA A 41 0.99 -9.31 5.98
CA ALA A 41 -0.37 -9.80 6.13
C ALA A 41 -1.14 -9.01 7.20
N TYR A 42 -0.45 -8.66 8.28
CA TYR A 42 -1.03 -7.85 9.34
C TYR A 42 -1.43 -6.47 8.80
N ILE A 43 -0.55 -5.86 8.02
CA ILE A 43 -0.86 -4.55 7.42
C ILE A 43 -2.10 -4.64 6.54
N GLU A 44 -2.19 -5.69 5.72
CA GLU A 44 -3.34 -5.85 4.83
C GLU A 44 -4.66 -5.93 5.60
N ILE A 45 -4.65 -6.70 6.67
CA ILE A 45 -5.85 -6.89 7.47
C ILE A 45 -6.29 -5.59 8.15
N HIS A 46 -5.32 -4.79 8.60
CA HIS A 46 -5.61 -3.59 9.36
C HIS A 46 -5.51 -2.30 8.57
N LEU A 47 -5.49 -2.40 7.26
CA LEU A 47 -5.20 -1.25 6.40
C LEU A 47 -6.14 -0.07 6.62
N SER A 48 -7.41 -0.32 6.88
CA SER A 48 -8.37 0.74 7.08
C SER A 48 -8.34 1.33 8.50
N GLU A 49 -7.52 0.76 9.36
CA GLU A 49 -7.41 1.21 10.74
C GLU A 49 -6.10 1.98 10.93
N LYS A 50 -5.89 2.44 12.14
CA LYS A 50 -4.63 3.09 12.44
C LYS A 50 -3.54 2.04 12.59
N VAL A 51 -2.58 2.04 11.68
CA VAL A 51 -1.47 1.09 11.71
C VAL A 51 -0.22 1.84 12.15
N THR A 52 0.32 1.49 13.31
CA THR A 52 1.54 2.12 13.80
C THR A 52 2.65 1.10 13.94
N LEU A 53 3.86 1.60 13.85
CA LEU A 53 5.03 0.75 14.03
C LEU A 53 5.04 0.16 15.44
N CYS A 54 4.67 0.97 16.41
CA CYS A 54 4.63 0.55 17.80
C CYS A 54 3.66 -0.62 18.03
N ASP A 55 2.44 -0.47 17.55
CA ASP A 55 1.44 -1.52 17.73
C ASP A 55 1.82 -2.79 16.98
N THR A 56 2.39 -2.62 15.79
CA THR A 56 2.81 -3.76 14.99
C THR A 56 3.92 -4.53 15.70
N ALA A 57 4.91 -3.79 16.22
CA ALA A 57 6.02 -4.41 16.94
C ALA A 57 5.50 -5.19 18.15
N LYS A 58 4.57 -4.59 18.89
CA LYS A 58 3.98 -5.26 20.03
C LYS A 58 3.24 -6.54 19.65
N HIS A 59 2.53 -6.47 18.56
CA HIS A 59 1.76 -7.62 18.08
C HIS A 59 2.67 -8.81 17.81
N PHE A 60 3.85 -8.55 17.24
CA PHE A 60 4.77 -9.62 16.88
C PHE A 60 5.86 -9.87 17.91
N TYR A 61 5.79 -9.19 19.05
CA TYR A 61 6.77 -9.37 20.13
C TYR A 61 8.20 -9.11 19.70
N VAL A 62 8.39 -8.06 18.91
CA VAL A 62 9.72 -7.62 18.47
C VAL A 62 9.84 -6.14 18.72
N SER A 63 11.05 -5.59 18.54
CA SER A 63 11.26 -4.16 18.71
C SER A 63 10.84 -3.42 17.43
N GLU A 64 10.56 -2.12 17.59
CA GLU A 64 10.27 -1.28 16.42
C GLU A 64 11.46 -1.27 15.48
N SER A 65 12.67 -1.27 16.03
CA SER A 65 13.87 -1.29 15.20
C SER A 65 13.94 -2.53 14.33
N THR A 66 13.51 -3.65 14.87
CA THR A 66 13.52 -4.90 14.11
C THR A 66 12.66 -4.76 12.86
N ILE A 67 11.45 -4.22 13.02
CA ILE A 67 10.56 -4.07 11.88
C ILE A 67 11.08 -3.02 10.91
N SER A 68 11.54 -1.87 11.42
CA SER A 68 12.07 -0.82 10.57
C SER A 68 13.24 -1.33 9.73
N HIS A 69 14.13 -2.04 10.36
CA HIS A 69 15.30 -2.57 9.68
C HIS A 69 14.91 -3.61 8.62
N LEU A 70 13.97 -4.45 8.98
CA LEU A 70 13.48 -5.48 8.09
C LEU A 70 12.91 -4.87 6.80
N PHE A 71 12.09 -3.83 6.93
CA PHE A 71 11.48 -3.21 5.77
C PHE A 71 12.53 -2.53 4.91
N ARG A 72 13.45 -1.81 5.53
CA ARG A 72 14.48 -1.13 4.75
C ARG A 72 15.39 -2.12 4.04
N GLN A 73 15.76 -3.18 4.71
CA GLN A 73 16.64 -4.17 4.11
C GLN A 73 15.99 -4.97 3.00
N ARG A 74 14.76 -5.41 3.25
CA ARG A 74 14.11 -6.31 2.32
C ARG A 74 13.34 -5.57 1.22
N LEU A 75 12.78 -4.42 1.53
CA LEU A 75 11.93 -3.69 0.58
C LEU A 75 12.50 -2.34 0.17
N GLY A 76 13.53 -1.86 0.86
CA GLY A 76 14.14 -0.59 0.51
C GLY A 76 13.34 0.64 0.88
N VAL A 77 12.26 0.48 1.62
CA VAL A 77 11.41 1.61 2.03
C VAL A 77 11.06 1.48 3.50
N SER A 78 10.58 2.57 4.09
CA SER A 78 10.19 2.52 5.49
C SER A 78 8.86 1.80 5.65
N PHE A 79 8.61 1.37 6.88
CA PHE A 79 7.34 0.73 7.23
C PHE A 79 6.16 1.62 6.87
N TYR A 80 6.22 2.90 7.27
CA TYR A 80 5.10 3.81 6.99
C TYR A 80 4.93 4.09 5.50
N ARG A 81 6.03 4.13 4.78
CA ARG A 81 5.94 4.32 3.35
C ARG A 81 5.20 3.15 2.70
N CYS A 82 5.49 1.95 3.13
CA CYS A 82 4.80 0.77 2.64
C CYS A 82 3.30 0.82 2.93
N VAL A 83 2.95 1.20 4.15
CA VAL A 83 1.54 1.29 4.53
C VAL A 83 0.82 2.31 3.65
N THR A 84 1.44 3.48 3.47
CA THR A 84 0.86 4.53 2.64
C THR A 84 0.67 4.07 1.21
N GLN A 85 1.69 3.44 0.64
CA GLN A 85 1.60 2.98 -0.74
C GLN A 85 0.52 1.94 -0.91
N ARG A 86 0.38 1.05 0.06
CA ARG A 86 -0.66 0.03 -0.01
C ARG A 86 -2.05 0.65 0.06
N ARG A 87 -2.20 1.67 0.91
CA ARG A 87 -3.47 2.40 1.00
C ARG A 87 -3.81 3.07 -0.32
N LEU A 88 -2.82 3.65 -0.98
CA LEU A 88 -3.05 4.34 -2.24
C LEU A 88 -3.41 3.38 -3.37
N ILE A 89 -2.82 2.18 -3.35
CA ILE A 89 -3.18 1.17 -4.34
C ILE A 89 -4.63 0.76 -4.16
N SER A 90 -5.04 0.57 -2.91
CA SER A 90 -6.41 0.23 -2.60
C SER A 90 -7.36 1.35 -3.03
N ALA A 91 -6.91 2.60 -2.83
CA ALA A 91 -7.72 3.75 -3.22
C ALA A 91 -7.97 3.77 -4.72
N LYS A 92 -6.95 3.46 -5.50
CA LYS A 92 -7.11 3.43 -6.97
C LYS A 92 -8.18 2.43 -7.38
N GLU A 93 -8.19 1.28 -6.74
CA GLU A 93 -9.21 0.27 -7.03
C GLU A 93 -10.60 0.78 -6.70
N MET A 94 -10.74 1.45 -5.56
CA MET A 94 -12.04 1.97 -5.16
C MET A 94 -12.51 3.09 -6.07
N ILE A 95 -11.59 3.95 -6.51
CA ILE A 95 -11.92 5.01 -7.46
C ILE A 95 -12.40 4.38 -8.76
N TRP A 96 -11.72 3.36 -9.21
CA TRP A 96 -12.11 2.64 -10.41
C TRP A 96 -13.52 2.09 -10.29
N LYS A 97 -13.86 1.58 -9.10
CA LYS A 97 -15.19 1.02 -8.87
C LYS A 97 -16.27 2.06 -8.66
N GLY A 98 -15.89 3.34 -8.63
CA GLY A 98 -16.87 4.41 -8.56
C GLY A 98 -17.26 4.89 -7.17
N TYR A 99 -16.48 4.55 -6.17
CA TYR A 99 -16.77 5.02 -4.81
C TYR A 99 -16.58 6.53 -4.71
N PRO A 100 -17.38 7.21 -3.89
CA PRO A 100 -17.18 8.65 -3.67
C PRO A 100 -15.81 8.92 -3.06
N MET A 101 -15.21 10.04 -3.43
CA MET A 101 -13.84 10.34 -2.97
C MET A 101 -13.71 10.40 -1.46
N ASP A 102 -14.70 10.98 -0.78
CA ASP A 102 -14.65 11.04 0.67
C ASP A 102 -14.64 9.66 1.29
N ALA A 103 -15.45 8.78 0.74
CA ALA A 103 -15.51 7.41 1.23
C ALA A 103 -14.20 6.67 0.96
N VAL A 104 -13.57 6.94 -0.17
CA VAL A 104 -12.31 6.29 -0.50
C VAL A 104 -11.25 6.62 0.56
N ALA A 105 -11.08 7.91 0.87
CA ALA A 105 -10.07 8.32 1.83
C ALA A 105 -10.25 7.61 3.17
N GLU A 106 -11.47 7.57 3.64
CA GLU A 106 -11.76 6.95 4.92
C GLU A 106 -11.57 5.44 4.91
N LYS A 107 -12.09 4.80 3.89
CA LYS A 107 -12.04 3.34 3.83
C LYS A 107 -10.63 2.79 3.69
N VAL A 108 -9.73 3.55 3.05
CA VAL A 108 -8.36 3.07 2.92
C VAL A 108 -7.48 3.48 4.09
N GLY A 109 -8.03 4.20 5.07
CA GLY A 109 -7.30 4.42 6.31
C GLY A 109 -6.66 5.77 6.52
N PHE A 110 -6.97 6.75 5.68
CA PHE A 110 -6.45 8.10 5.92
C PHE A 110 -7.35 8.82 6.92
N SER A 111 -6.74 9.65 7.77
CA SER A 111 -7.49 10.34 8.81
C SER A 111 -8.41 11.42 8.25
N ASP A 112 -8.04 12.01 7.13
CA ASP A 112 -8.89 13.02 6.49
C ASP A 112 -8.60 13.05 4.99
N TYR A 113 -9.46 13.74 4.27
CA TYR A 113 -9.33 13.81 2.82
C TYR A 113 -8.08 14.58 2.40
N SER A 114 -7.70 15.61 3.16
CA SER A 114 -6.52 16.38 2.80
C SER A 114 -5.25 15.56 2.83
N SER A 115 -5.13 14.70 3.83
CA SER A 115 -3.96 13.82 3.93
C SER A 115 -3.94 12.85 2.75
N PHE A 116 -5.10 12.30 2.43
CA PHE A 116 -5.23 11.40 1.30
C PHE A 116 -4.87 12.11 -0.01
N PHE A 117 -5.41 13.31 -0.21
CA PHE A 117 -5.16 14.08 -1.42
C PHE A 117 -3.66 14.33 -1.60
N ARG A 118 -3.00 14.79 -0.54
CA ARG A 118 -1.57 15.08 -0.62
C ARG A 118 -0.75 13.83 -0.92
N ALA A 119 -1.07 12.74 -0.25
CA ALA A 119 -0.34 11.50 -0.46
C ALA A 119 -0.54 10.97 -1.87
N PHE A 120 -1.78 11.01 -2.34
CA PHE A 120 -2.11 10.52 -3.67
C PHE A 120 -1.39 11.35 -4.75
N LYS A 121 -1.45 12.67 -4.61
CA LYS A 121 -0.82 13.55 -5.59
C LYS A 121 0.69 13.41 -5.58
N ARG A 122 1.28 13.27 -4.39
CA ARG A 122 2.71 13.08 -4.28
C ARG A 122 3.15 11.79 -4.96
N GLU A 123 2.36 10.74 -4.79
CA GLU A 123 2.74 9.44 -5.32
C GLU A 123 2.47 9.30 -6.81
N TYR A 124 1.36 9.84 -7.29
CA TYR A 124 0.94 9.63 -8.67
C TYR A 124 1.06 10.85 -9.57
N GLY A 125 1.36 12.01 -9.02
CA GLY A 125 1.52 13.22 -9.81
C GLY A 125 0.23 13.91 -10.19
N VAL A 126 -0.91 13.31 -9.90
CA VAL A 126 -2.21 13.90 -10.19
C VAL A 126 -3.12 13.73 -8.99
N SER A 127 -4.16 14.54 -8.91
CA SER A 127 -5.09 14.42 -7.80
C SER A 127 -6.01 13.21 -8.01
N PRO A 128 -6.69 12.76 -6.96
CA PRO A 128 -7.63 11.66 -7.12
C PRO A 128 -8.72 11.94 -8.16
N LYS A 129 -9.22 13.17 -8.19
CA LYS A 129 -10.24 13.53 -9.17
C LYS A 129 -9.69 13.54 -10.58
N GLN A 130 -8.48 14.03 -10.76
CA GLN A 130 -7.83 14.01 -12.06
C GLN A 130 -7.61 12.58 -12.53
N TYR A 131 -7.19 11.73 -11.61
CA TYR A 131 -6.99 10.33 -11.91
C TYR A 131 -8.29 9.68 -12.39
N LYS A 132 -9.38 9.95 -11.68
CA LYS A 132 -10.68 9.42 -12.06
C LYS A 132 -11.06 9.88 -13.48
N LYS A 133 -10.82 11.14 -13.76
CA LYS A 133 -11.12 11.70 -15.07
C LYS A 133 -10.29 11.06 -16.17
N MET A 134 -9.02 10.86 -15.90
CA MET A 134 -8.13 10.23 -16.86
C MET A 134 -8.57 8.81 -17.18
N MET A 135 -9.01 8.09 -16.16
CA MET A 135 -9.48 6.74 -16.38
C MET A 135 -10.75 6.71 -17.22
N ALA A 136 -11.64 7.63 -16.95
CA ALA A 136 -12.88 7.72 -17.74
C ALA A 136 -12.58 8.05 -19.19
N SER A 137 -11.61 8.95 -19.40
CA SER A 137 -11.24 9.36 -20.74
C SER A 137 -10.56 8.28 -21.54
N SER A 138 -9.85 7.40 -20.86
CA SER A 138 -9.12 6.36 -21.56
C SER A 138 -10.04 5.26 -22.06
N GLY A 139 -11.30 5.30 -21.66
CA GLY A 139 -12.23 4.29 -22.11
C GLY A 139 -12.01 2.94 -21.49
N GLU A 140 -11.33 2.90 -20.39
CA GLU A 140 -11.09 1.64 -19.72
C GLU A 140 -12.39 1.02 -19.26
N PRO A 141 -12.57 -0.27 -19.47
CA PRO A 141 -13.80 -0.90 -19.07
C PRO A 141 -13.88 -1.00 -17.56
N LYS A 142 -15.08 -0.97 -17.08
CA LYS A 142 -15.29 -1.04 -15.65
C LYS A 142 -15.56 -2.42 -15.17
#